data_4b81f1bc3a2e9ce5b5fbdc04cc74f351
#
_entry.id   4b81f1bc3a2e9ce5b5fbdc04cc74f351
#
_cell.length_a   1.000
_cell.length_b   1.000
_cell.length_c   1.000
_cell.angle_alpha   90.00
_cell.angle_beta   90.00
_cell.angle_gamma   90.00
#
_symmetry.space_group_name_H-M   'P 1'
#
loop_
_entity.id
_entity.type
_entity.pdbx_description
1 polymer ?
#
loop_
_entity_poly.entity_id
_entity_poly.type
_entity_poly.pdbx_seq_one_letter_code
_entity_poly.pdbx_strand_id
1 'polypeptide(L)'
;MGFHLGSVMLDACVLAVVMKEDTYGYKLTQEVKQIMDVSESPLYPVLRRLQKDGYLTTYDQPFQGRNRRYYSVTPQGREQFLQFYEQWKHFRGKIDNIMDGGMNG
;
A
#
# COMPACT_ATOMS: atom_id res chain seq x y z
N MET A 1 7.05 -15.59 -14.22
CA MET A 1 7.66 -14.39 -13.64
C MET A 1 7.43 -14.33 -12.14
N GLY A 2 8.46 -14.08 -11.39
CA GLY A 2 8.35 -14.04 -9.95
C GLY A 2 7.62 -12.82 -9.43
N PHE A 3 7.30 -12.87 -8.15
CA PHE A 3 6.68 -11.79 -7.43
C PHE A 3 7.73 -10.74 -7.09
N HIS A 4 7.45 -9.49 -7.44
CA HIS A 4 8.36 -8.38 -7.18
C HIS A 4 8.01 -7.68 -5.89
N LEU A 5 8.98 -7.57 -4.98
CA LEU A 5 8.73 -6.94 -3.69
C LEU A 5 8.79 -5.42 -3.74
N GLY A 6 9.57 -4.84 -4.62
CA GLY A 6 9.83 -3.41 -4.60
C GLY A 6 8.57 -2.55 -4.73
N SER A 7 8.27 -2.08 -5.94
CA SER A 7 7.17 -1.15 -6.15
C SER A 7 5.80 -1.80 -5.88
N VAL A 8 5.66 -3.09 -6.18
CA VAL A 8 4.40 -3.80 -5.93
C VAL A 8 4.09 -3.84 -4.43
N MET A 9 5.11 -4.07 -3.61
CA MET A 9 4.93 -4.08 -2.16
C MET A 9 4.50 -2.71 -1.66
N LEU A 10 5.11 -1.65 -2.17
CA LEU A 10 4.75 -0.30 -1.75
C LEU A 10 3.31 0.04 -2.15
N ASP A 11 2.92 -0.30 -3.37
CA ASP A 11 1.54 -0.11 -3.82
C ASP A 11 0.55 -0.81 -2.89
N ALA A 12 0.85 -2.07 -2.55
CA ALA A 12 -0.03 -2.86 -1.70
C ALA A 12 -0.13 -2.28 -0.30
N CYS A 13 0.98 -1.81 0.26
CA CYS A 13 0.97 -1.20 1.58
C CYS A 13 0.14 0.09 1.59
N VAL A 14 0.24 0.90 0.54
CA VAL A 14 -0.56 2.11 0.42
C VAL A 14 -2.05 1.74 0.36
N LEU A 15 -2.42 0.78 -0.47
CA LEU A 15 -3.81 0.34 -0.57
C LEU A 15 -4.31 -0.21 0.77
N ALA A 16 -3.49 -0.99 1.47
CA ALA A 16 -3.88 -1.56 2.75
C ALA A 16 -4.17 -0.49 3.79
N VAL A 17 -3.34 0.54 3.86
CA VAL A 17 -3.54 1.64 4.80
C VAL A 17 -4.85 2.36 4.51
N VAL A 18 -5.11 2.66 3.23
CA VAL A 18 -6.34 3.37 2.85
C VAL A 18 -7.57 2.49 3.04
N MET A 19 -7.42 1.16 2.89
CA MET A 19 -8.54 0.24 3.13
C MET A 19 -8.99 0.21 4.58
N LYS A 20 -8.08 0.42 5.52
CA LYS A 20 -8.45 0.47 6.93
C LYS A 20 -9.36 1.66 7.22
N GLU A 21 -8.99 2.81 6.70
CA GLU A 21 -9.81 4.02 6.78
C GLU A 21 -9.26 5.05 5.80
N ASP A 22 -10.12 5.94 5.37
CA ASP A 22 -9.70 7.06 4.53
C ASP A 22 -8.62 7.85 5.26
N THR A 23 -7.62 8.33 4.52
CA THR A 23 -6.50 9.01 5.12
C THR A 23 -5.98 10.10 4.20
N TYR A 24 -5.14 10.96 4.72
CA TYR A 24 -4.52 12.03 3.93
C TYR A 24 -3.02 11.78 3.80
N GLY A 25 -2.40 12.46 2.83
CA GLY A 25 -1.04 12.12 2.40
C GLY A 25 -0.02 12.07 3.51
N TYR A 26 -0.03 13.07 4.40
CA TYR A 26 0.96 13.12 5.48
C TYR A 26 0.84 11.91 6.42
N LYS A 27 -0.41 11.62 6.86
CA LYS A 27 -0.64 10.49 7.76
C LYS A 27 -0.28 9.17 7.10
N LEU A 28 -0.66 9.01 5.85
CA LEU A 28 -0.33 7.81 5.06
C LEU A 28 1.19 7.62 5.00
N THR A 29 1.91 8.69 4.69
CA THR A 29 3.37 8.65 4.60
C THR A 29 3.98 8.20 5.93
N GLN A 30 3.49 8.74 7.05
CA GLN A 30 4.01 8.36 8.36
C GLN A 30 3.77 6.88 8.67
N GLU A 31 2.59 6.37 8.34
CA GLU A 31 2.28 4.97 8.58
C GLU A 31 3.14 4.03 7.74
N VAL A 32 3.34 4.35 6.47
CA VAL A 32 4.16 3.51 5.59
C VAL A 32 5.63 3.55 6.03
N LYS A 33 6.12 4.69 6.46
CA LYS A 33 7.52 4.82 6.92
C LYS A 33 7.81 3.98 8.15
N GLN A 34 6.80 3.68 8.97
CA GLN A 34 6.99 2.80 10.12
C GLN A 34 7.26 1.36 9.73
N ILE A 35 6.77 0.96 8.58
CA ILE A 35 6.90 -0.43 8.10
C ILE A 35 8.04 -0.55 7.11
N MET A 36 8.18 0.40 6.22
CA MET A 36 9.16 0.39 5.15
C MET A 36 10.02 1.64 5.26
N ASP A 37 11.32 1.44 5.18
CA ASP A 37 12.27 2.56 5.22
C ASP A 37 12.30 3.25 3.87
N VAL A 38 11.27 4.07 3.61
CA VAL A 38 11.16 4.83 2.37
C VAL A 38 11.07 6.32 2.70
N SER A 39 11.62 7.15 1.82
CA SER A 39 11.46 8.58 1.94
C SER A 39 10.05 8.99 1.49
N GLU A 40 9.69 10.24 1.73
CA GLU A 40 8.37 10.74 1.29
C GLU A 40 8.26 10.83 -0.23
N SER A 41 9.38 11.06 -0.90
CA SER A 41 9.40 11.28 -2.35
C SER A 41 8.73 10.19 -3.16
N PRO A 42 8.98 8.88 -2.91
CA PRO A 42 8.35 7.84 -3.72
C PRO A 42 6.85 7.70 -3.52
N LEU A 43 6.31 8.20 -2.41
CA LEU A 43 4.90 7.94 -2.08
C LEU A 43 3.95 8.80 -2.91
N TYR A 44 4.29 10.06 -3.18
CA TYR A 44 3.40 10.91 -3.95
C TYR A 44 3.19 10.42 -5.39
N PRO A 45 4.25 10.00 -6.11
CA PRO A 45 4.04 9.37 -7.41
C PRO A 45 3.20 8.11 -7.36
N VAL A 46 3.35 7.29 -6.30
CA VAL A 46 2.53 6.09 -6.13
C VAL A 46 1.05 6.47 -5.95
N LEU A 47 0.77 7.46 -5.12
CA LEU A 47 -0.60 7.91 -4.90
C LEU A 47 -1.24 8.42 -6.19
N ARG A 48 -0.49 9.21 -6.97
CA ARG A 48 -0.99 9.72 -8.24
C ARG A 48 -1.28 8.59 -9.23
N ARG A 49 -0.39 7.60 -9.30
CA ARG A 49 -0.56 6.48 -10.22
C ARG A 49 -1.75 5.62 -9.82
N LEU A 50 -1.89 5.30 -8.54
CA LEU A 50 -3.01 4.51 -8.07
C LEU A 50 -4.34 5.22 -8.30
N GLN A 51 -4.36 6.54 -8.15
CA GLN A 51 -5.54 7.34 -8.45
C GLN A 51 -5.85 7.32 -9.95
N LYS A 52 -4.84 7.50 -10.78
CA LYS A 52 -4.99 7.47 -12.23
C LYS A 52 -5.51 6.13 -12.70
N ASP A 53 -5.04 5.04 -12.09
CA ASP A 53 -5.45 3.69 -12.46
C ASP A 53 -6.82 3.31 -11.90
N GLY A 54 -7.45 4.20 -11.15
CA GLY A 54 -8.79 3.95 -10.64
C GLY A 54 -8.85 3.16 -9.34
N TYR A 55 -7.72 2.99 -8.66
CA TYR A 55 -7.69 2.23 -7.40
C TYR A 55 -7.92 3.11 -6.18
N LEU A 56 -7.64 4.39 -6.30
CA LEU A 56 -7.90 5.38 -5.26
C LEU A 56 -8.73 6.52 -5.84
N THR A 57 -9.54 7.12 -4.99
CA THR A 57 -10.23 8.37 -5.30
C THR A 57 -9.93 9.36 -4.19
N THR A 58 -10.19 10.64 -4.42
CA THR A 58 -9.89 11.68 -3.45
C THR A 58 -11.12 12.54 -3.20
N TYR A 59 -11.15 13.16 -2.03
CA TYR A 59 -12.13 14.17 -1.69
C TYR A 59 -11.49 15.11 -0.68
N ASP A 60 -12.03 16.33 -0.60
CA ASP A 60 -11.49 17.33 0.31
C ASP A 60 -12.41 17.47 1.51
N GLN A 61 -11.82 17.69 2.68
CA GLN A 61 -12.56 18.02 3.89
C GLN A 61 -11.89 19.21 4.56
N PRO A 62 -12.69 20.12 5.16
CA PRO A 62 -12.13 21.22 5.93
C PRO A 62 -11.38 20.72 7.15
N PHE A 63 -10.23 21.32 7.41
CA PHE A 63 -9.46 21.03 8.62
C PHE A 63 -8.68 22.28 8.99
N GLN A 64 -9.02 22.85 10.15
CA GLN A 64 -8.34 24.04 10.69
C GLN A 64 -8.27 25.17 9.66
N GLY A 65 -9.40 25.47 9.01
CA GLY A 65 -9.48 26.56 8.04
C GLY A 65 -8.91 26.27 6.67
N ARG A 66 -8.46 25.06 6.40
CA ARG A 66 -7.90 24.66 5.11
C ARG A 66 -8.62 23.41 4.62
N ASN A 67 -8.60 23.20 3.30
CA ASN A 67 -9.05 21.93 2.74
C ASN A 67 -7.92 20.91 2.84
N ARG A 68 -8.27 19.74 3.36
CA ARG A 68 -7.35 18.61 3.42
C ARG A 68 -7.83 17.54 2.46
N ARG A 69 -6.94 17.08 1.58
CA ARG A 69 -7.27 16.05 0.62
C ARG A 69 -7.14 14.67 1.24
N TYR A 70 -8.24 13.93 1.18
CA TYR A 70 -8.28 12.55 1.67
C TYR A 70 -8.29 11.59 0.50
N TYR A 71 -7.74 10.41 0.74
CA TYR A 71 -7.73 9.29 -0.20
C TYR A 71 -8.66 8.21 0.31
N SER A 72 -9.39 7.60 -0.61
CA SER A 72 -10.31 6.51 -0.32
C SER A 72 -10.10 5.41 -1.35
N VAL A 73 -10.21 4.15 -0.94
CA VAL A 73 -10.03 3.04 -1.87
C VAL A 73 -11.33 2.84 -2.66
N THR A 74 -11.19 2.58 -3.97
CA THR A 74 -12.32 2.24 -4.82
C THR A 74 -12.60 0.74 -4.76
N PRO A 75 -13.76 0.27 -5.27
CA PRO A 75 -13.98 -1.17 -5.39
C PRO A 75 -12.90 -1.87 -6.21
N GLN A 76 -12.42 -1.22 -7.29
CA GLN A 76 -11.33 -1.76 -8.10
C GLN A 76 -10.03 -1.83 -7.31
N GLY A 77 -9.78 -0.81 -6.48
CA GLY A 77 -8.58 -0.82 -5.62
C GLY A 77 -8.61 -1.91 -4.59
N ARG A 78 -9.77 -2.16 -4.00
CA ARG A 78 -9.95 -3.25 -3.04
C ARG A 78 -9.68 -4.60 -3.69
N GLU A 79 -10.20 -4.80 -4.89
CA GLU A 79 -9.98 -6.05 -5.64
C GLU A 79 -8.51 -6.22 -5.99
N GLN A 80 -7.85 -5.15 -6.42
CA GLN A 80 -6.43 -5.18 -6.74
C GLN A 80 -5.60 -5.56 -5.51
N PHE A 81 -5.94 -5.00 -4.36
CA PHE A 81 -5.26 -5.36 -3.12
C PHE A 81 -5.46 -6.84 -2.78
N LEU A 82 -6.69 -7.36 -2.94
CA LEU A 82 -6.95 -8.76 -2.62
C LEU A 82 -6.16 -9.70 -3.52
N GLN A 83 -6.00 -9.37 -4.81
CA GLN A 83 -5.17 -10.16 -5.71
C GLN A 83 -3.71 -10.16 -5.24
N PHE A 84 -3.20 -9.00 -4.87
CA PHE A 84 -1.85 -8.91 -4.33
C PHE A 84 -1.72 -9.74 -3.05
N TYR A 85 -2.70 -9.64 -2.17
CA TYR A 85 -2.65 -10.33 -0.88
C TYR A 85 -2.56 -11.84 -1.05
N GLU A 86 -3.30 -12.41 -2.01
CA GLU A 86 -3.22 -13.84 -2.30
C GLU A 86 -1.84 -14.23 -2.81
N GLN A 87 -1.28 -13.44 -3.71
CA GLN A 87 0.07 -13.67 -4.21
C GLN A 87 1.11 -13.56 -3.09
N TRP A 88 0.93 -12.57 -2.23
CA TRP A 88 1.82 -12.35 -1.09
C TRP A 88 1.81 -13.53 -0.13
N LYS A 89 0.64 -14.06 0.21
CA LYS A 89 0.55 -15.20 1.12
C LYS A 89 1.27 -16.41 0.54
N HIS A 90 1.11 -16.63 -0.75
CA HIS A 90 1.76 -17.75 -1.44
C HIS A 90 3.28 -17.58 -1.42
N PHE A 91 3.75 -16.40 -1.76
CA PHE A 91 5.18 -16.09 -1.76
C PHE A 91 5.78 -16.21 -0.35
N ARG A 92 5.08 -15.65 0.63
CA ARG A 92 5.52 -15.71 2.02
C ARG A 92 5.64 -17.14 2.51
N GLY A 93 4.70 -17.99 2.14
CA GLY A 93 4.76 -19.41 2.50
C GLY A 93 6.00 -20.09 1.97
N LYS A 94 6.38 -19.79 0.73
CA LYS A 94 7.60 -20.35 0.14
C LYS A 94 8.85 -19.86 0.87
N ILE A 95 8.88 -18.59 1.19
CA ILE A 95 10.02 -18.02 1.93
C ILE A 95 10.11 -18.64 3.32
N ASP A 96 8.98 -18.78 4.01
CA ASP A 96 8.94 -19.39 5.33
C ASP A 96 9.50 -20.81 5.28
N ASN A 97 9.11 -21.59 4.28
CA ASN A 97 9.60 -22.97 4.13
C ASN A 97 11.10 -23.02 3.95
N ILE A 98 11.66 -22.13 3.12
CA ILE A 98 13.11 -22.10 2.91
C ILE A 98 13.82 -21.67 4.20
N MET A 99 13.30 -20.65 4.87
CA MET A 99 13.91 -20.16 6.10
C MET A 99 13.86 -21.20 7.20
N ASP A 100 12.71 -21.85 7.36
CA ASP A 100 12.53 -22.90 8.37
C ASP A 100 13.43 -24.08 8.09
N GLY A 101 13.62 -24.45 6.83
CA GLY A 101 14.54 -25.49 6.43
C GLY A 101 15.96 -25.18 6.85
N GLY A 102 16.39 -23.93 6.68
CA GLY A 102 17.71 -23.50 7.12
C GLY A 102 17.88 -23.59 8.64
N MET A 103 16.84 -23.22 9.39
CA MET A 103 16.89 -23.31 10.85
C MET A 103 16.94 -24.74 11.36
N ASN A 104 16.28 -25.66 10.64
CA ASN A 104 16.21 -27.07 11.05
C ASN A 104 17.36 -27.91 10.49
N GLY A 105 18.06 -27.37 9.52
CA GLY A 105 19.20 -28.05 8.90
C GLY A 105 20.50 -27.58 9.45
#